data_8510bc487e9a63ef0b2c8ab33fe14a39
#
_entry.id   8510bc487e9a63ef0b2c8ab33fe14a39
#
_cell.length_a   1.000
_cell.length_b   1.000
_cell.length_c   1.000
_cell.angle_alpha   90.00
_cell.angle_beta   90.00
_cell.angle_gamma   90.00
#
_symmetry.space_group_name_H-M   'P 1'
#
loop_
_entity.id
_entity.type
_entity.pdbx_description
1 polymer ?
#
loop_
_entity_poly.entity_id
_entity_poly.type
_entity_poly.pdbx_seq_one_letter_code
_entity_poly.pdbx_strand_id
1 'polypeptide(L)'
;MLPSVYIMGGLGLLVGLGLAIASKIFYVYVDPLILAIDDALPGANCGGCGLPGCSANAEAIAAGRAAPNSCVAAGDETAEAIAALMGVSIEAKEPDISKPGCTYGAEQAETKYIYNGLKDCKAASFLNGGMKVCNIGCLGLGSCKKACRFDAISISPAGLPVIDEKKCTGCGACEEACPKNIIKLSSVTRRIMREYTTSDCTTPCQRACPAGIDICEYIRHISSGDYHQALQIIKERNPFPSVIGRICPRPCETECRRNHIDESVAINFLKRFAADYERDTDKKVQPYKAPATGKKVAVIGGGVHGLSAAFFIARLGHEPTVFEATPNAGGLLRTAIARYRLPMEILNWDVQGILDIGVTLETEKALGKNFTIDSLFSNGFESVFIATGGWDSRQVRKSDSSPKQTVPGTFLLLDIINSLSDKHDKTSLDQDMVIAGGGRLALDTAKQCKKHGVKNITIIYRQTREESQLDTRDIKEARSEE
;
A
#
# COMPACT_ATOMS: atom_id res chain seq x y z
N MET A 1 -32.27 -76.33 -26.50
CA MET A 1 -31.67 -74.96 -26.77
C MET A 1 -32.72 -73.90 -27.04
N LEU A 2 -33.82 -74.14 -27.73
CA LEU A 2 -34.89 -73.14 -28.03
C LEU A 2 -35.54 -72.50 -26.77
N PRO A 3 -35.87 -73.27 -25.69
CA PRO A 3 -36.53 -72.66 -24.50
C PRO A 3 -35.64 -71.65 -23.73
N SER A 4 -34.34 -71.89 -23.66
CA SER A 4 -33.42 -71.00 -23.00
C SER A 4 -33.29 -69.66 -23.70
N VAL A 5 -33.36 -69.66 -25.03
CA VAL A 5 -33.28 -68.43 -25.80
C VAL A 5 -34.57 -67.58 -25.63
N TYR A 6 -35.76 -68.23 -25.56
CA TYR A 6 -37.00 -67.50 -25.29
C TYR A 6 -37.06 -66.90 -23.84
N ILE A 7 -36.52 -67.65 -22.84
CA ILE A 7 -36.49 -67.15 -21.45
C ILE A 7 -35.52 -66.03 -21.32
N MET A 8 -34.32 -66.14 -21.85
CA MET A 8 -33.30 -65.07 -21.80
C MET A 8 -33.73 -63.85 -22.59
N GLY A 9 -34.34 -64.05 -23.81
CA GLY A 9 -34.88 -62.96 -24.62
C GLY A 9 -36.02 -62.22 -23.91
N GLY A 10 -36.96 -63.02 -23.30
CA GLY A 10 -38.07 -62.42 -22.54
C GLY A 10 -37.63 -61.69 -21.29
N LEU A 11 -36.62 -62.21 -20.54
CA LEU A 11 -36.06 -61.55 -19.39
C LEU A 11 -35.32 -60.24 -19.80
N GLY A 12 -34.53 -60.28 -20.88
CA GLY A 12 -33.85 -59.14 -21.43
C GLY A 12 -34.80 -58.03 -21.85
N LEU A 13 -35.91 -58.40 -22.48
CA LEU A 13 -36.94 -57.46 -22.90
C LEU A 13 -37.68 -56.82 -21.72
N LEU A 14 -37.99 -57.58 -20.67
CA LEU A 14 -38.58 -57.09 -19.43
C LEU A 14 -37.65 -56.12 -18.67
N VAL A 15 -36.39 -56.49 -18.54
CA VAL A 15 -35.39 -55.62 -17.89
C VAL A 15 -35.16 -54.35 -18.73
N GLY A 16 -35.03 -54.49 -20.05
CA GLY A 16 -34.86 -53.34 -20.96
C GLY A 16 -36.06 -52.38 -20.91
N LEU A 17 -37.30 -52.92 -20.90
CA LEU A 17 -38.50 -52.10 -20.77
C LEU A 17 -38.60 -51.44 -19.38
N GLY A 18 -38.25 -52.17 -18.34
CA GLY A 18 -38.19 -51.65 -16.98
C GLY A 18 -37.18 -50.52 -16.85
N LEU A 19 -35.98 -50.65 -17.40
CA LEU A 19 -34.95 -49.61 -17.44
C LEU A 19 -35.37 -48.39 -18.27
N ALA A 20 -36.01 -48.60 -19.40
CA ALA A 20 -36.52 -47.51 -20.24
C ALA A 20 -37.64 -46.71 -19.55
N ILE A 21 -38.54 -47.40 -18.84
CA ILE A 21 -39.58 -46.75 -18.03
C ILE A 21 -38.96 -46.02 -16.83
N ALA A 22 -38.04 -46.64 -16.13
CA ALA A 22 -37.31 -46.04 -15.01
C ALA A 22 -36.53 -44.81 -15.47
N SER A 23 -35.82 -44.89 -16.58
CA SER A 23 -35.10 -43.77 -17.19
C SER A 23 -35.99 -42.58 -17.50
N LYS A 24 -37.25 -42.84 -17.95
CA LYS A 24 -38.21 -41.79 -18.27
C LYS A 24 -38.85 -41.18 -17.01
N ILE A 25 -39.11 -41.99 -15.99
CA ILE A 25 -39.73 -41.55 -14.73
C ILE A 25 -38.70 -40.78 -13.85
N PHE A 26 -37.47 -41.23 -13.83
CA PHE A 26 -36.39 -40.63 -13.02
C PHE A 26 -35.53 -39.65 -13.84
N TYR A 27 -35.94 -39.30 -15.05
CA TYR A 27 -35.22 -38.30 -15.83
C TYR A 27 -35.30 -36.93 -15.18
N VAL A 28 -34.17 -36.45 -14.75
CA VAL A 28 -34.00 -35.07 -14.22
C VAL A 28 -33.47 -34.25 -15.40
N TYR A 29 -34.26 -33.31 -15.86
CA TYR A 29 -33.78 -32.32 -16.83
C TYR A 29 -32.75 -31.41 -16.19
N VAL A 30 -31.57 -31.39 -16.74
CA VAL A 30 -30.52 -30.40 -16.38
C VAL A 30 -30.39 -29.48 -17.60
N ASP A 31 -30.46 -28.17 -17.33
CA ASP A 31 -30.28 -27.17 -18.37
C ASP A 31 -28.89 -27.33 -19.03
N PRO A 32 -28.82 -27.45 -20.37
CA PRO A 32 -27.54 -27.54 -21.08
C PRO A 32 -26.57 -26.40 -20.76
N LEU A 33 -27.10 -25.22 -20.45
CA LEU A 33 -26.28 -24.07 -20.03
C LEU A 33 -25.57 -24.34 -18.69
N ILE A 34 -26.26 -24.95 -17.71
CA ILE A 34 -25.65 -25.32 -16.42
C ILE A 34 -24.53 -26.32 -16.65
N LEU A 35 -24.72 -27.32 -17.52
CA LEU A 35 -23.68 -28.30 -17.83
C LEU A 35 -22.46 -27.64 -18.49
N ALA A 36 -22.68 -26.75 -19.45
CA ALA A 36 -21.60 -26.04 -20.12
C ALA A 36 -20.79 -25.14 -19.16
N ILE A 37 -21.46 -24.50 -18.19
CA ILE A 37 -20.80 -23.70 -17.16
C ILE A 37 -20.04 -24.61 -16.17
N ASP A 38 -20.64 -25.75 -15.76
CA ASP A 38 -19.98 -26.69 -14.82
C ASP A 38 -18.72 -27.31 -15.47
N ASP A 39 -18.77 -27.66 -16.75
CA ASP A 39 -17.61 -28.14 -17.52
C ASP A 39 -16.52 -27.10 -17.68
N ALA A 40 -16.88 -25.81 -17.78
CA ALA A 40 -15.89 -24.71 -17.81
C ALA A 40 -15.26 -24.44 -16.45
N LEU A 41 -15.94 -24.75 -15.36
CA LEU A 41 -15.42 -24.55 -14.00
C LEU A 41 -14.31 -25.57 -13.67
N PRO A 42 -13.33 -25.22 -12.80
CA PRO A 42 -12.16 -26.06 -12.52
C PRO A 42 -12.46 -27.34 -11.72
N GLY A 43 -13.71 -27.63 -11.35
CA GLY A 43 -14.12 -28.84 -10.64
C GLY A 43 -13.53 -29.03 -9.23
N ALA A 44 -12.85 -28.04 -8.69
CA ALA A 44 -12.12 -28.12 -7.43
C ALA A 44 -13.04 -28.28 -6.20
N ASN A 45 -14.32 -27.96 -6.31
CA ASN A 45 -15.33 -27.99 -5.24
C ASN A 45 -14.83 -27.40 -3.92
N CYS A 46 -14.04 -26.28 -3.99
CA CYS A 46 -13.34 -25.69 -2.85
C CYS A 46 -14.26 -24.90 -1.91
N GLY A 47 -15.45 -24.49 -2.36
CA GLY A 47 -16.38 -23.66 -1.59
C GLY A 47 -15.97 -22.20 -1.47
N GLY A 48 -14.85 -21.77 -2.08
CA GLY A 48 -14.32 -20.42 -1.96
C GLY A 48 -15.21 -19.32 -2.56
N CYS A 49 -16.11 -19.68 -3.48
CA CYS A 49 -17.16 -18.80 -3.99
C CYS A 49 -18.36 -18.62 -3.05
N GLY A 50 -18.35 -19.27 -1.87
CA GLY A 50 -19.47 -19.26 -0.90
C GLY A 50 -20.58 -20.29 -1.20
N LEU A 51 -20.40 -21.12 -2.23
CA LEU A 51 -21.36 -22.15 -2.63
C LEU A 51 -20.79 -23.56 -2.38
N PRO A 52 -21.63 -24.58 -2.15
CA PRO A 52 -21.16 -25.90 -1.69
C PRO A 52 -20.37 -26.71 -2.71
N GLY A 53 -20.23 -26.24 -3.95
CA GLY A 53 -19.44 -26.91 -5.01
C GLY A 53 -19.55 -26.21 -6.34
N CYS A 54 -18.83 -26.72 -7.34
CA CYS A 54 -18.80 -26.13 -8.68
C CYS A 54 -20.17 -26.22 -9.38
N SER A 55 -20.87 -27.35 -9.28
CA SER A 55 -22.22 -27.51 -9.85
C SER A 55 -23.24 -26.54 -9.26
N ALA A 56 -23.18 -26.31 -7.94
CA ALA A 56 -24.03 -25.28 -7.32
C ALA A 56 -23.68 -23.85 -7.77
N ASN A 57 -22.40 -23.60 -8.07
CA ASN A 57 -21.96 -22.33 -8.64
C ASN A 57 -22.45 -22.18 -10.09
N ALA A 58 -22.38 -23.25 -10.90
CA ALA A 58 -22.90 -23.26 -12.26
C ALA A 58 -24.41 -22.98 -12.31
N GLU A 59 -25.20 -23.59 -11.40
CA GLU A 59 -26.63 -23.30 -11.26
C GLU A 59 -26.89 -21.85 -10.85
N ALA A 60 -26.10 -21.31 -9.91
CA ALA A 60 -26.24 -19.94 -9.47
C ALA A 60 -25.89 -18.93 -10.56
N ILE A 61 -24.87 -19.21 -11.38
CA ILE A 61 -24.47 -18.37 -12.52
C ILE A 61 -25.56 -18.43 -13.59
N ALA A 62 -26.00 -19.61 -13.99
CA ALA A 62 -27.05 -19.79 -14.99
C ALA A 62 -28.36 -19.09 -14.56
N ALA A 63 -28.68 -19.09 -13.29
CA ALA A 63 -29.83 -18.39 -12.73
C ALA A 63 -29.63 -16.89 -12.52
N GLY A 64 -28.46 -16.33 -12.86
CA GLY A 64 -28.13 -14.92 -12.63
C GLY A 64 -27.96 -14.51 -11.18
N ARG A 65 -27.86 -15.47 -10.23
CA ARG A 65 -27.65 -15.24 -8.80
C ARG A 65 -26.18 -15.07 -8.43
N ALA A 66 -25.28 -15.56 -9.27
CA ALA A 66 -23.83 -15.38 -9.13
C ALA A 66 -23.26 -14.78 -10.43
N ALA A 67 -22.21 -13.99 -10.30
CA ALA A 67 -21.54 -13.42 -11.47
C ALA A 67 -20.69 -14.49 -12.20
N PRO A 68 -20.46 -14.39 -13.52
CA PRO A 68 -19.60 -15.32 -14.26
C PRO A 68 -18.19 -15.48 -13.69
N ASN A 69 -17.66 -14.45 -13.05
CA ASN A 69 -16.36 -14.42 -12.37
C ASN A 69 -16.45 -14.72 -10.85
N SER A 70 -17.51 -15.38 -10.37
CA SER A 70 -17.68 -15.73 -8.96
C SER A 70 -16.71 -16.80 -8.47
N CYS A 71 -16.18 -17.63 -9.37
CA CYS A 71 -15.23 -18.69 -9.01
C CYS A 71 -13.86 -18.12 -8.68
N VAL A 72 -13.43 -18.23 -7.41
CA VAL A 72 -12.11 -17.75 -6.95
C VAL A 72 -10.94 -18.64 -7.38
N ALA A 73 -11.22 -19.89 -7.80
CA ALA A 73 -10.20 -20.84 -8.24
C ALA A 73 -9.99 -20.84 -9.75
N ALA A 74 -10.90 -20.20 -10.50
CA ALA A 74 -10.81 -20.05 -11.94
C ALA A 74 -10.00 -18.80 -12.30
N GLY A 75 -9.21 -18.89 -13.35
CA GLY A 75 -8.52 -17.74 -13.94
C GLY A 75 -9.47 -16.87 -14.80
N ASP A 76 -8.96 -15.75 -15.27
CA ASP A 76 -9.72 -14.80 -16.10
C ASP A 76 -10.24 -15.47 -17.40
N GLU A 77 -9.47 -16.37 -18.01
CA GLU A 77 -9.89 -17.14 -19.20
C GLU A 77 -11.17 -17.93 -18.97
N THR A 78 -11.31 -18.59 -17.80
CA THR A 78 -12.54 -19.32 -17.45
C THR A 78 -13.71 -18.36 -17.22
N ALA A 79 -13.47 -17.25 -16.57
CA ALA A 79 -14.50 -16.23 -16.34
C ALA A 79 -15.00 -15.63 -17.66
N GLU A 80 -14.10 -15.35 -18.61
CA GLU A 80 -14.44 -14.88 -19.95
C GLU A 80 -15.23 -15.93 -20.75
N ALA A 81 -14.83 -17.21 -20.68
CA ALA A 81 -15.55 -18.29 -21.32
C ALA A 81 -17.00 -18.42 -20.79
N ILE A 82 -17.16 -18.36 -19.46
CA ILE A 82 -18.49 -18.40 -18.83
C ILE A 82 -19.31 -17.14 -19.21
N ALA A 83 -18.68 -15.97 -19.24
CA ALA A 83 -19.34 -14.73 -19.64
C ALA A 83 -19.83 -14.79 -21.09
N ALA A 84 -19.02 -15.37 -21.98
CA ALA A 84 -19.40 -15.61 -23.37
C ALA A 84 -20.62 -16.57 -23.49
N LEU A 85 -20.67 -17.64 -22.68
CA LEU A 85 -21.81 -18.53 -22.60
C LEU A 85 -23.09 -17.83 -22.12
N MET A 86 -22.93 -16.87 -21.20
CA MET A 86 -24.03 -16.08 -20.64
C MET A 86 -24.42 -14.87 -21.53
N GLY A 87 -23.59 -14.50 -22.51
CA GLY A 87 -23.80 -13.31 -23.34
C GLY A 87 -23.63 -11.99 -22.59
N VAL A 88 -22.79 -11.94 -21.53
CA VAL A 88 -22.54 -10.77 -20.71
C VAL A 88 -21.07 -10.39 -20.74
N SER A 89 -20.77 -9.11 -20.51
CA SER A 89 -19.41 -8.64 -20.27
C SER A 89 -19.09 -8.72 -18.78
N ILE A 90 -17.84 -9.06 -18.45
CA ILE A 90 -17.36 -9.09 -17.06
C ILE A 90 -16.33 -7.99 -16.84
N GLU A 91 -16.37 -7.39 -15.65
CA GLU A 91 -15.27 -6.56 -15.16
C GLU A 91 -14.20 -7.46 -14.51
N ALA A 92 -12.93 -7.17 -14.77
CA ALA A 92 -11.83 -7.89 -14.15
C ALA A 92 -11.93 -7.75 -12.61
N LYS A 93 -11.96 -8.90 -11.91
CA LYS A 93 -11.98 -8.93 -10.45
C LYS A 93 -10.56 -9.04 -9.92
N GLU A 94 -10.19 -8.12 -9.04
CA GLU A 94 -8.90 -8.20 -8.37
C GLU A 94 -8.86 -9.44 -7.44
N PRO A 95 -7.84 -10.34 -7.57
CA PRO A 95 -7.74 -11.52 -6.75
C PRO A 95 -7.36 -11.16 -5.31
N ASP A 96 -8.05 -11.75 -4.35
CA ASP A 96 -7.63 -11.74 -2.96
C ASP A 96 -6.48 -12.72 -2.75
N ILE A 97 -5.47 -12.35 -1.98
CA ILE A 97 -4.32 -13.18 -1.64
C ILE A 97 -4.25 -13.32 -0.12
N SER A 98 -3.95 -14.52 0.34
CA SER A 98 -3.77 -14.81 1.76
C SER A 98 -2.48 -14.16 2.29
N LYS A 99 -2.57 -13.43 3.40
CA LYS A 99 -1.42 -12.80 4.07
C LYS A 99 -1.36 -13.21 5.53
N PRO A 100 -0.23 -13.84 5.99
CA PRO A 100 -0.02 -14.11 7.40
C PRO A 100 0.51 -12.86 8.12
N GLY A 101 -0.12 -12.50 9.23
CA GLY A 101 0.27 -11.32 10.03
C GLY A 101 1.26 -11.59 11.17
N CYS A 102 1.81 -12.81 11.30
CA CYS A 102 2.75 -13.14 12.38
C CYS A 102 4.17 -13.25 11.84
N THR A 103 5.10 -12.52 12.47
CA THR A 103 6.52 -12.50 12.11
C THR A 103 7.43 -13.17 13.15
N TYR A 104 6.88 -13.56 14.33
CA TYR A 104 7.66 -14.22 15.40
C TYR A 104 7.65 -15.73 15.26
N GLY A 105 8.79 -16.28 14.89
CA GLY A 105 9.02 -17.72 14.74
C GLY A 105 9.11 -18.50 16.05
N ALA A 106 9.33 -19.80 15.94
CA ALA A 106 9.42 -20.70 17.09
C ALA A 106 10.56 -20.37 18.06
N GLU A 107 11.70 -19.91 17.54
CA GLU A 107 12.88 -19.55 18.35
C GLU A 107 12.74 -18.22 19.08
N GLN A 108 11.90 -17.32 18.55
CA GLN A 108 11.74 -15.96 19.09
C GLN A 108 10.57 -15.86 20.07
N ALA A 109 9.61 -16.75 19.96
CA ALA A 109 8.39 -16.71 20.77
C ALA A 109 8.53 -17.62 21.99
N GLU A 110 8.56 -17.03 23.18
CA GLU A 110 8.54 -17.77 24.44
C GLU A 110 7.34 -18.71 24.53
N THR A 111 7.56 -19.87 25.13
CA THR A 111 6.54 -20.90 25.34
C THR A 111 6.15 -21.00 26.81
N LYS A 112 4.84 -21.15 27.07
CA LYS A 112 4.28 -21.39 28.42
C LYS A 112 4.52 -22.83 28.87
N TYR A 113 4.47 -23.76 27.91
CA TYR A 113 4.60 -25.21 28.12
C TYR A 113 4.97 -25.92 26.82
N ILE A 114 5.45 -27.16 26.94
CA ILE A 114 5.72 -28.01 25.79
C ILE A 114 4.41 -28.69 25.38
N TYR A 115 4.02 -28.55 24.14
CA TYR A 115 2.82 -29.15 23.58
C TYR A 115 3.14 -30.49 22.90
N ASN A 116 2.63 -31.59 23.43
CA ASN A 116 2.77 -32.93 22.90
C ASN A 116 1.45 -33.53 22.36
N GLY A 117 0.50 -32.69 21.98
CA GLY A 117 -0.78 -33.10 21.44
C GLY A 117 -0.81 -33.24 19.91
N LEU A 118 -2.01 -33.25 19.38
CA LEU A 118 -2.26 -33.29 17.93
C LEU A 118 -1.60 -32.13 17.21
N LYS A 119 -0.97 -32.37 16.06
CA LYS A 119 -0.42 -31.33 15.19
C LYS A 119 -1.55 -30.56 14.49
N ASP A 120 -2.32 -29.84 15.28
CA ASP A 120 -3.46 -29.04 14.85
C ASP A 120 -3.57 -27.77 15.70
N CYS A 121 -3.71 -26.60 15.02
CA CYS A 121 -3.74 -25.31 15.70
C CYS A 121 -5.04 -25.10 16.50
N LYS A 122 -6.19 -25.63 16.04
CA LYS A 122 -7.44 -25.58 16.78
C LYS A 122 -7.35 -26.37 18.09
N ALA A 123 -6.87 -27.62 18.01
CA ALA A 123 -6.68 -28.47 19.18
C ALA A 123 -5.73 -27.81 20.21
N ALA A 124 -4.61 -27.28 19.76
CA ALA A 124 -3.67 -26.59 20.63
C ALA A 124 -4.24 -25.31 21.23
N SER A 125 -5.10 -24.57 20.51
CA SER A 125 -5.69 -23.32 21.00
C SER A 125 -6.67 -23.53 22.16
N PHE A 126 -7.30 -24.70 22.26
CA PHE A 126 -8.18 -25.03 23.40
C PHE A 126 -7.42 -25.14 24.73
N LEU A 127 -6.13 -25.40 24.68
CA LEU A 127 -5.29 -25.48 25.86
C LEU A 127 -4.73 -24.07 26.18
N ASN A 128 -5.45 -23.31 26.97
CA ASN A 128 -5.06 -21.98 27.44
C ASN A 128 -4.58 -21.03 26.33
N GLY A 129 -5.26 -21.06 25.18
CA GLY A 129 -4.93 -20.24 24.02
C GLY A 129 -3.68 -20.70 23.25
N GLY A 130 -3.11 -21.86 23.55
CA GLY A 130 -1.92 -22.44 22.91
C GLY A 130 -0.65 -22.29 23.73
N MET A 131 0.40 -23.01 23.32
CA MET A 131 1.66 -23.13 24.03
C MET A 131 2.54 -21.87 24.07
N LYS A 132 2.27 -20.87 23.24
CA LYS A 132 3.08 -19.64 23.21
C LYS A 132 2.59 -18.61 24.22
N VAL A 133 3.50 -17.84 24.80
CA VAL A 133 3.18 -16.70 25.68
C VAL A 133 2.37 -15.66 24.92
N CYS A 134 2.69 -15.43 23.65
CA CYS A 134 1.91 -14.57 22.78
C CYS A 134 0.53 -15.15 22.47
N ASN A 135 -0.52 -14.57 23.05
CA ASN A 135 -1.90 -15.07 22.88
C ASN A 135 -2.46 -14.92 21.47
N ILE A 136 -1.94 -14.00 20.67
CA ILE A 136 -2.39 -13.71 19.29
C ILE A 136 -1.47 -14.33 18.23
N GLY A 137 -0.29 -14.81 18.59
CA GLY A 137 0.74 -15.30 17.66
C GLY A 137 0.42 -16.63 17.01
N CYS A 138 1.10 -16.91 15.89
CA CYS A 138 1.02 -18.18 15.18
C CYS A 138 1.48 -19.35 16.07
N LEU A 139 0.70 -20.44 16.12
CA LEU A 139 1.07 -21.66 16.85
C LEU A 139 2.06 -22.55 16.10
N GLY A 140 2.19 -22.36 14.78
CA GLY A 140 3.19 -23.09 13.98
C GLY A 140 2.86 -24.55 13.64
N LEU A 141 1.67 -25.06 13.96
CA LEU A 141 1.30 -26.47 13.77
C LEU A 141 0.75 -26.81 12.38
N GLY A 142 0.65 -25.81 11.48
CA GLY A 142 0.40 -26.02 10.05
C GLY A 142 -1.04 -26.36 9.66
N SER A 143 -2.07 -26.06 10.48
CA SER A 143 -3.47 -26.28 10.10
C SER A 143 -3.85 -25.53 8.83
N CYS A 144 -3.32 -24.33 8.62
CA CYS A 144 -3.50 -23.56 7.38
C CYS A 144 -2.92 -24.25 6.14
N LYS A 145 -1.73 -24.89 6.27
CA LYS A 145 -1.16 -25.70 5.20
C LYS A 145 -2.04 -26.88 4.85
N LYS A 146 -2.56 -27.62 5.87
CA LYS A 146 -3.44 -28.75 5.65
C LYS A 146 -4.79 -28.35 5.00
N ALA A 147 -5.28 -27.14 5.29
CA ALA A 147 -6.51 -26.63 4.72
C ALA A 147 -6.34 -26.14 3.27
N CYS A 148 -5.11 -25.86 2.83
CA CYS A 148 -4.86 -25.35 1.48
C CYS A 148 -4.91 -26.49 0.45
N ARG A 149 -5.91 -26.48 -0.43
CA ARG A 149 -6.09 -27.46 -1.51
C ARG A 149 -5.21 -27.17 -2.72
N PHE A 150 -4.61 -25.98 -2.80
CA PHE A 150 -3.81 -25.51 -3.94
C PHE A 150 -2.31 -25.60 -3.68
N ASP A 151 -1.90 -26.19 -2.57
CA ASP A 151 -0.50 -26.29 -2.14
C ASP A 151 0.26 -24.94 -2.17
N ALA A 152 -0.47 -23.87 -1.90
CA ALA A 152 0.06 -22.50 -1.87
C ALA A 152 0.71 -22.14 -0.52
N ILE A 153 0.66 -23.00 0.49
CA ILE A 153 1.18 -22.72 1.84
C ILE A 153 2.27 -23.71 2.23
N SER A 154 3.44 -23.19 2.51
CA SER A 154 4.53 -23.91 3.15
C SER A 154 4.74 -23.41 4.59
N ILE A 155 5.38 -24.19 5.43
CA ILE A 155 5.78 -23.77 6.78
C ILE A 155 7.29 -23.61 6.76
N SER A 156 7.75 -22.41 7.12
CA SER A 156 9.18 -22.09 7.20
C SER A 156 9.87 -22.87 8.33
N PRO A 157 11.21 -22.96 8.35
CA PRO A 157 11.95 -23.51 9.48
C PRO A 157 11.63 -22.84 10.81
N ALA A 158 11.28 -21.55 10.78
CA ALA A 158 10.83 -20.79 11.94
C ALA A 158 9.39 -21.12 12.39
N GLY A 159 8.70 -22.07 11.75
CA GLY A 159 7.34 -22.49 12.10
C GLY A 159 6.26 -21.48 11.66
N LEU A 160 6.55 -20.58 10.70
CA LEU A 160 5.60 -19.61 10.19
C LEU A 160 5.07 -20.00 8.81
N PRO A 161 3.80 -19.72 8.48
CA PRO A 161 3.28 -19.96 7.15
C PRO A 161 3.89 -18.98 6.14
N VAL A 162 4.31 -19.52 5.01
CA VAL A 162 4.78 -18.77 3.83
C VAL A 162 3.81 -19.08 2.69
N ILE A 163 3.30 -18.03 2.08
CA ILE A 163 2.31 -18.10 1.00
C ILE A 163 3.01 -17.95 -0.34
N ASP A 164 2.77 -18.87 -1.25
CA ASP A 164 3.09 -18.73 -2.66
C ASP A 164 1.96 -17.96 -3.34
N GLU A 165 2.17 -16.68 -3.60
CA GLU A 165 1.16 -15.79 -4.17
C GLU A 165 0.71 -16.22 -5.57
N LYS A 166 1.58 -16.93 -6.32
CA LYS A 166 1.23 -17.44 -7.67
C LYS A 166 0.27 -18.63 -7.63
N LYS A 167 0.31 -19.42 -6.55
CA LYS A 167 -0.57 -20.57 -6.34
C LYS A 167 -1.81 -20.22 -5.52
N CYS A 168 -1.80 -19.10 -4.83
CA CYS A 168 -2.89 -18.69 -3.97
C CYS A 168 -4.08 -18.21 -4.80
N THR A 169 -5.22 -18.89 -4.66
CA THR A 169 -6.48 -18.55 -5.35
C THR A 169 -7.41 -17.65 -4.52
N GLY A 170 -7.03 -17.28 -3.29
CA GLY A 170 -7.88 -16.47 -2.42
C GLY A 170 -9.13 -17.18 -1.86
N CYS A 171 -9.15 -18.51 -1.82
CA CYS A 171 -10.34 -19.29 -1.43
C CYS A 171 -10.76 -19.18 0.05
N GLY A 172 -9.96 -18.60 0.94
CA GLY A 172 -10.30 -18.37 2.35
C GLY A 172 -10.10 -19.55 3.30
N ALA A 173 -9.91 -20.78 2.83
CA ALA A 173 -9.82 -21.98 3.67
C ALA A 173 -8.74 -21.89 4.76
N CYS A 174 -7.62 -21.20 4.51
CA CYS A 174 -6.56 -20.99 5.48
C CYS A 174 -6.91 -19.94 6.54
N GLU A 175 -7.71 -18.95 6.21
CA GLU A 175 -8.26 -17.96 7.16
C GLU A 175 -9.22 -18.63 8.14
N GLU A 176 -10.15 -19.45 7.65
CA GLU A 176 -11.10 -20.22 8.48
C GLU A 176 -10.41 -21.26 9.36
N ALA A 177 -9.34 -21.88 8.86
CA ALA A 177 -8.57 -22.87 9.62
C ALA A 177 -7.72 -22.25 10.73
N CYS A 178 -7.51 -20.93 10.74
CA CYS A 178 -6.63 -20.27 11.69
C CYS A 178 -7.36 -19.85 12.97
N PRO A 179 -7.17 -20.54 14.13
CA PRO A 179 -7.86 -20.18 15.37
C PRO A 179 -7.35 -18.88 16.00
N LYS A 180 -6.26 -18.34 15.47
CA LYS A 180 -5.64 -17.08 15.90
C LYS A 180 -5.98 -15.90 14.99
N ASN A 181 -6.74 -16.12 13.92
CA ASN A 181 -7.12 -15.11 12.93
C ASN A 181 -5.96 -14.27 12.38
N ILE A 182 -4.75 -14.86 12.34
CA ILE A 182 -3.55 -14.16 11.84
C ILE A 182 -3.40 -14.20 10.32
N ILE A 183 -4.14 -15.08 9.66
CA ILE A 183 -4.19 -15.16 8.20
C ILE A 183 -5.44 -14.41 7.76
N LYS A 184 -5.26 -13.46 6.85
CA LYS A 184 -6.36 -12.66 6.28
C LYS A 184 -6.25 -12.66 4.76
N LEU A 185 -7.39 -12.75 4.10
CA LEU A 185 -7.48 -12.47 2.69
C LEU A 185 -7.43 -10.96 2.46
N SER A 186 -6.64 -10.53 1.49
CA SER A 186 -6.54 -9.12 1.14
C SER A 186 -6.17 -8.96 -0.32
N SER A 187 -6.87 -8.11 -1.03
CA SER A 187 -6.50 -7.66 -2.37
C SER A 187 -5.44 -6.56 -2.31
N VAL A 188 -4.83 -6.24 -3.46
CA VAL A 188 -3.90 -5.10 -3.57
C VAL A 188 -4.60 -3.80 -3.21
N THR A 189 -5.82 -3.59 -3.70
CA THR A 189 -6.65 -2.43 -3.39
C THR A 189 -6.90 -2.30 -1.88
N ARG A 190 -7.35 -3.37 -1.21
CA ARG A 190 -7.56 -3.37 0.25
C ARG A 190 -6.28 -3.05 1.01
N ARG A 191 -5.14 -3.61 0.60
CA ARG A 191 -3.84 -3.31 1.21
C ARG A 191 -3.45 -1.85 1.06
N ILE A 192 -3.70 -1.25 -0.10
CA ILE A 192 -3.49 0.17 -0.34
C ILE A 192 -4.39 1.00 0.58
N MET A 193 -5.67 0.64 0.70
CA MET A 193 -6.68 1.34 1.50
C MET A 193 -6.60 1.04 3.01
N ARG A 194 -5.76 0.11 3.44
CA ARG A 194 -5.60 -0.30 4.85
C ARG A 194 -6.84 -0.95 5.49
N GLU A 195 -7.67 -1.63 4.74
CA GLU A 195 -8.85 -2.30 5.28
C GLU A 195 -8.54 -3.41 6.29
N TYR A 196 -7.32 -3.90 6.33
CA TYR A 196 -6.91 -5.06 7.13
C TYR A 196 -5.97 -4.72 8.29
N THR A 197 -5.73 -3.46 8.63
CA THR A 197 -4.84 -3.15 9.76
C THR A 197 -5.46 -3.54 11.09
N THR A 198 -4.88 -4.54 11.75
CA THR A 198 -5.22 -4.89 13.11
C THR A 198 -4.29 -4.12 14.04
N SER A 199 -4.83 -3.16 14.80
CA SER A 199 -4.08 -2.36 15.76
C SER A 199 -3.40 -3.21 16.82
N ASP A 200 -3.96 -4.38 17.13
CA ASP A 200 -3.50 -5.28 18.18
C ASP A 200 -2.19 -6.01 17.86
N CYS A 201 -1.85 -6.15 16.56
CA CYS A 201 -0.64 -6.86 16.13
C CYS A 201 0.50 -5.94 15.72
N THR A 202 0.36 -4.61 15.85
CA THR A 202 1.38 -3.65 15.46
C THR A 202 2.35 -3.33 16.59
N THR A 203 3.63 -3.15 16.24
CA THR A 203 4.65 -2.72 17.20
C THR A 203 4.52 -1.22 17.54
N PRO A 204 5.01 -0.74 18.69
CA PRO A 204 4.98 0.68 19.04
C PRO A 204 5.63 1.56 17.96
N CYS A 205 6.77 1.14 17.40
CA CYS A 205 7.42 1.88 16.32
C CYS A 205 6.56 2.01 15.05
N GLN A 206 5.81 0.96 14.69
CA GLN A 206 4.89 1.01 13.55
C GLN A 206 3.69 1.93 13.85
N ARG A 207 3.12 1.88 15.06
CA ARG A 207 2.03 2.79 15.46
C ARG A 207 2.46 4.25 15.49
N ALA A 208 3.70 4.51 15.91
CA ALA A 208 4.27 5.85 15.92
C ALA A 208 4.59 6.39 14.51
N CYS A 209 4.70 5.53 13.50
CA CYS A 209 4.96 5.95 12.13
C CYS A 209 3.69 6.56 11.50
N PRO A 210 3.66 7.84 11.11
CA PRO A 210 2.47 8.44 10.49
C PRO A 210 2.04 7.77 9.20
N ALA A 211 3.00 7.18 8.44
CA ALA A 211 2.71 6.43 7.24
C ALA A 211 2.29 4.97 7.53
N GLY A 212 2.49 4.48 8.78
CA GLY A 212 2.18 3.10 9.16
C GLY A 212 2.96 2.05 8.39
N ILE A 213 4.23 2.33 8.06
CA ILE A 213 5.12 1.37 7.38
C ILE A 213 5.32 0.17 8.28
N ASP A 214 5.32 -1.05 7.71
CA ASP A 214 5.68 -2.25 8.46
C ASP A 214 7.19 -2.30 8.71
N ILE A 215 7.56 -1.72 9.88
CA ILE A 215 8.97 -1.53 10.26
C ILE A 215 9.65 -2.86 10.53
N CYS A 216 8.97 -3.76 11.23
CA CYS A 216 9.53 -5.07 11.55
C CYS A 216 9.80 -5.90 10.30
N GLU A 217 8.89 -5.86 9.35
CA GLU A 217 8.99 -6.64 8.13
C GLU A 217 10.15 -6.16 7.25
N TYR A 218 10.26 -4.86 6.97
CA TYR A 218 11.37 -4.40 6.13
C TYR A 218 12.74 -4.56 6.80
N ILE A 219 12.85 -4.42 8.14
CA ILE A 219 14.10 -4.67 8.85
C ILE A 219 14.49 -6.15 8.77
N ARG A 220 13.52 -7.07 8.87
CA ARG A 220 13.76 -8.50 8.70
C ARG A 220 14.32 -8.81 7.31
N HIS A 221 13.78 -8.21 6.25
CA HIS A 221 14.30 -8.37 4.90
C HIS A 221 15.69 -7.76 4.73
N ILE A 222 15.97 -6.62 5.36
CA ILE A 222 17.34 -6.07 5.37
C ILE A 222 18.32 -7.04 6.05
N SER A 223 17.93 -7.63 7.18
CA SER A 223 18.80 -8.57 7.92
C SER A 223 19.06 -9.87 7.16
N SER A 224 18.16 -10.26 6.27
CA SER A 224 18.34 -11.42 5.38
C SER A 224 19.04 -11.10 4.05
N GLY A 225 19.40 -9.82 3.80
CA GLY A 225 20.02 -9.38 2.56
C GLY A 225 19.04 -9.14 1.39
N ASP A 226 17.74 -9.24 1.64
CA ASP A 226 16.70 -9.03 0.63
C ASP A 226 16.24 -7.57 0.59
N TYR A 227 17.13 -6.70 0.11
CA TYR A 227 16.93 -5.25 0.13
C TYR A 227 15.81 -4.79 -0.82
N HIS A 228 15.56 -5.52 -1.91
CA HIS A 228 14.48 -5.22 -2.83
C HIS A 228 13.11 -5.41 -2.17
N GLN A 229 12.91 -6.52 -1.48
CA GLN A 229 11.67 -6.78 -0.75
C GLN A 229 11.49 -5.80 0.40
N ALA A 230 12.56 -5.47 1.12
CA ALA A 230 12.53 -4.44 2.15
C ALA A 230 12.02 -3.10 1.60
N LEU A 231 12.55 -2.67 0.45
CA LEU A 231 12.11 -1.42 -0.18
C LEU A 231 10.68 -1.49 -0.74
N GLN A 232 10.26 -2.64 -1.25
CA GLN A 232 8.88 -2.83 -1.69
C GLN A 232 7.89 -2.59 -0.54
N ILE A 233 8.16 -3.16 0.65
CA ILE A 233 7.36 -2.94 1.86
C ILE A 233 7.34 -1.46 2.26
N ILE A 234 8.48 -0.77 2.19
CA ILE A 234 8.55 0.66 2.46
C ILE A 234 7.69 1.44 1.46
N LYS A 235 7.80 1.14 0.16
CA LYS A 235 7.05 1.81 -0.92
C LYS A 235 5.54 1.53 -0.88
N GLU A 236 5.09 0.47 -0.21
CA GLU A 236 3.65 0.25 -0.01
C GLU A 236 2.96 1.43 0.70
N ARG A 237 3.69 2.17 1.54
CA ARG A 237 3.16 3.25 2.36
C ARG A 237 3.87 4.60 2.18
N ASN A 238 5.02 4.61 1.54
CA ASN A 238 5.85 5.80 1.43
C ASN A 238 6.36 5.98 0.00
N PRO A 239 5.78 6.93 -0.77
CA PRO A 239 6.21 7.23 -2.14
C PRO A 239 7.57 7.93 -2.24
N PHE A 240 8.12 8.43 -1.13
CA PHE A 240 9.36 9.19 -1.07
C PHE A 240 10.40 8.53 -0.13
N PRO A 241 10.83 7.29 -0.36
CA PRO A 241 11.69 6.56 0.58
C PRO A 241 13.05 7.23 0.78
N SER A 242 13.68 7.74 -0.28
CA SER A 242 14.99 8.40 -0.24
C SER A 242 14.93 9.77 0.43
N VAL A 243 13.90 10.55 0.12
CA VAL A 243 13.62 11.86 0.76
C VAL A 243 13.36 11.68 2.25
N ILE A 244 12.40 10.82 2.61
CA ILE A 244 12.02 10.59 4.01
C ILE A 244 13.18 9.96 4.80
N GLY A 245 14.04 9.17 4.18
CA GLY A 245 15.28 8.68 4.81
C GLY A 245 16.20 9.79 5.33
N ARG A 246 16.08 11.01 4.78
CA ARG A 246 16.92 12.17 5.10
C ARG A 246 16.26 13.20 6.01
N ILE A 247 14.93 13.38 5.90
CA ILE A 247 14.24 14.48 6.59
C ILE A 247 13.26 14.04 7.68
N CYS A 248 13.04 12.73 7.87
CA CYS A 248 12.10 12.21 8.87
C CYS A 248 12.51 12.58 10.30
N PRO A 249 11.57 13.05 11.15
CA PRO A 249 11.83 13.34 12.57
C PRO A 249 11.95 12.08 13.45
N ARG A 250 11.72 10.89 12.91
CA ARG A 250 11.95 9.56 13.53
C ARG A 250 11.08 9.24 14.76
N PRO A 251 9.78 9.49 14.80
CA PRO A 251 8.96 9.18 15.97
C PRO A 251 8.98 7.69 16.32
N CYS A 252 9.23 6.81 15.34
CA CYS A 252 9.36 5.36 15.54
C CYS A 252 10.57 4.98 16.41
N GLU A 253 11.68 5.73 16.32
CA GLU A 253 12.88 5.51 17.15
C GLU A 253 12.63 5.97 18.59
N THR A 254 11.85 7.05 18.79
CA THR A 254 11.43 7.51 20.12
C THR A 254 10.59 6.46 20.85
N GLU A 255 9.67 5.80 20.14
CA GLU A 255 8.77 4.76 20.69
C GLU A 255 9.37 3.34 20.61
N CYS A 256 10.66 3.22 20.32
CA CYS A 256 11.31 1.93 20.21
C CYS A 256 11.44 1.26 21.59
N ARG A 257 10.97 -0.01 21.70
CA ARG A 257 11.08 -0.77 22.97
C ARG A 257 12.51 -0.98 23.45
N ARG A 258 13.48 -0.97 22.54
CA ARG A 258 14.90 -1.10 22.93
C ARG A 258 15.38 0.05 23.80
N ASN A 259 14.76 1.22 23.72
CA ASN A 259 15.07 2.34 24.63
C ASN A 259 14.96 1.99 26.12
N HIS A 260 14.22 0.92 26.48
CA HIS A 260 14.13 0.41 27.85
C HIS A 260 15.29 -0.49 28.26
N ILE A 261 16.16 -0.89 27.32
CA ILE A 261 17.27 -1.83 27.54
C ILE A 261 18.60 -1.15 27.25
N ASP A 262 18.73 -0.52 26.07
CA ASP A 262 19.95 0.11 25.60
C ASP A 262 19.60 1.35 24.75
N GLU A 263 19.68 1.29 23.43
CA GLU A 263 19.37 2.37 22.50
C GLU A 263 18.41 1.90 21.40
N SER A 264 17.69 2.84 20.80
CA SER A 264 16.74 2.54 19.74
C SER A 264 17.40 1.85 18.54
N VAL A 265 16.65 0.97 17.86
CA VAL A 265 17.05 0.51 16.53
C VAL A 265 17.13 1.71 15.60
N ALA A 266 18.17 1.80 14.78
CA ALA A 266 18.39 2.87 13.81
C ALA A 266 17.43 2.74 12.59
N ILE A 267 16.13 2.80 12.85
CA ILE A 267 15.03 2.48 11.93
C ILE A 267 15.09 3.33 10.68
N ASN A 268 15.31 4.65 10.84
CA ASN A 268 15.37 5.56 9.70
C ASN A 268 16.63 5.38 8.86
N PHE A 269 17.77 5.04 9.48
CA PHE A 269 19.00 4.75 8.73
C PHE A 269 18.88 3.47 7.93
N LEU A 270 18.24 2.42 8.47
CA LEU A 270 17.96 1.19 7.73
C LEU A 270 17.02 1.44 6.55
N LYS A 271 15.98 2.26 6.74
CA LYS A 271 15.10 2.69 5.65
C LYS A 271 15.87 3.46 4.57
N ARG A 272 16.72 4.41 4.99
CA ARG A 272 17.58 5.16 4.06
C ARG A 272 18.52 4.26 3.30
N PHE A 273 19.14 3.29 3.98
CA PHE A 273 20.02 2.31 3.35
C PHE A 273 19.33 1.55 2.22
N ALA A 274 18.12 1.02 2.46
CA ALA A 274 17.37 0.30 1.44
C ALA A 274 17.03 1.18 0.22
N ALA A 275 16.68 2.46 0.46
CA ALA A 275 16.38 3.41 -0.61
C ALA A 275 17.65 3.83 -1.39
N ASP A 276 18.77 4.04 -0.70
CA ASP A 276 20.04 4.38 -1.35
C ASP A 276 20.59 3.18 -2.14
N TYR A 277 20.41 1.94 -1.65
CA TYR A 277 20.79 0.72 -2.36
C TYR A 277 20.07 0.58 -3.72
N GLU A 278 18.75 0.89 -3.76
CA GLU A 278 18.01 0.91 -5.04
C GLU A 278 18.63 1.88 -6.06
N ARG A 279 18.92 3.10 -5.60
CA ARG A 279 19.50 4.14 -6.43
C ARG A 279 20.89 3.75 -6.92
N ASP A 280 21.74 3.27 -6.02
CA ASP A 280 23.14 2.96 -6.32
C ASP A 280 23.28 1.73 -7.24
N THR A 281 22.28 0.82 -7.21
CA THR A 281 22.22 -0.35 -8.10
C THR A 281 21.41 -0.10 -9.38
N ASP A 282 20.72 1.01 -9.48
CA ASP A 282 19.77 1.37 -10.56
C ASP A 282 18.70 0.29 -10.82
N LYS A 283 18.38 -0.50 -9.79
CA LYS A 283 17.35 -1.57 -9.87
C LYS A 283 16.07 -1.09 -9.23
N LYS A 284 15.24 -0.39 -10.02
CA LYS A 284 13.99 0.18 -9.52
C LYS A 284 13.01 -0.89 -9.02
N VAL A 285 12.52 -0.69 -7.81
CA VAL A 285 11.50 -1.52 -7.18
C VAL A 285 10.14 -0.88 -7.40
N GLN A 286 9.26 -1.60 -8.06
CA GLN A 286 7.88 -1.16 -8.28
C GLN A 286 6.97 -1.77 -7.20
N PRO A 287 6.18 -0.96 -6.48
CA PRO A 287 5.18 -1.48 -5.54
C PRO A 287 4.03 -2.16 -6.30
N TYR A 288 3.29 -3.01 -5.61
CA TYR A 288 2.11 -3.66 -6.17
C TYR A 288 1.10 -2.63 -6.68
N LYS A 289 0.55 -2.92 -7.85
CA LYS A 289 -0.47 -2.12 -8.53
C LYS A 289 -1.72 -2.96 -8.79
N ALA A 290 -2.90 -2.39 -8.52
CA ALA A 290 -4.19 -2.99 -8.85
C ALA A 290 -4.42 -3.00 -10.38
N PRO A 291 -5.31 -3.83 -10.88
CA PRO A 291 -5.69 -3.85 -12.29
C PRO A 291 -6.13 -2.47 -12.80
N ALA A 292 -5.87 -2.19 -14.08
CA ALA A 292 -6.22 -0.92 -14.69
C ALA A 292 -7.74 -0.73 -14.72
N THR A 293 -8.21 0.45 -14.32
CA THR A 293 -9.63 0.82 -14.28
C THR A 293 -10.05 1.69 -15.48
N GLY A 294 -9.08 2.24 -16.23
CA GLY A 294 -9.31 3.19 -17.30
C GLY A 294 -9.81 4.57 -16.84
N LYS A 295 -9.94 4.80 -15.52
CA LYS A 295 -10.44 6.07 -14.96
C LYS A 295 -9.34 7.11 -14.87
N LYS A 296 -9.60 8.28 -15.44
CA LYS A 296 -8.66 9.42 -15.44
C LYS A 296 -8.90 10.33 -14.24
N VAL A 297 -7.84 10.64 -13.51
CA VAL A 297 -7.90 11.52 -12.34
C VAL A 297 -6.92 12.68 -12.53
N ALA A 298 -7.44 13.92 -12.46
CA ALA A 298 -6.59 15.11 -12.48
C ALA A 298 -6.11 15.43 -11.06
N VAL A 299 -4.81 15.69 -10.90
CA VAL A 299 -4.20 16.10 -9.64
C VAL A 299 -3.59 17.49 -9.84
N ILE A 300 -4.11 18.50 -9.14
CA ILE A 300 -3.67 19.88 -9.28
C ILE A 300 -2.66 20.22 -8.20
N GLY A 301 -1.40 20.35 -8.61
CA GLY A 301 -0.24 20.61 -7.75
C GLY A 301 0.70 19.42 -7.64
N GLY A 302 1.94 19.58 -8.08
CA GLY A 302 3.02 18.58 -8.07
C GLY A 302 3.87 18.62 -6.80
N GLY A 303 3.32 19.10 -5.66
CA GLY A 303 3.95 19.03 -4.35
C GLY A 303 3.84 17.65 -3.71
N VAL A 304 4.26 17.52 -2.43
CA VAL A 304 4.24 16.26 -1.67
C VAL A 304 2.85 15.62 -1.67
N HIS A 305 1.81 16.42 -1.41
CA HIS A 305 0.43 15.92 -1.35
C HIS A 305 -0.05 15.41 -2.69
N GLY A 306 0.16 16.19 -3.77
CA GLY A 306 -0.29 15.81 -5.11
C GLY A 306 0.45 14.60 -5.65
N LEU A 307 1.77 14.56 -5.52
CA LEU A 307 2.57 13.41 -5.93
C LEU A 307 2.25 12.15 -5.12
N SER A 308 2.02 12.29 -3.80
CA SER A 308 1.58 11.15 -2.98
C SER A 308 0.19 10.65 -3.39
N ALA A 309 -0.76 11.55 -3.63
CA ALA A 309 -2.09 11.19 -4.11
C ALA A 309 -1.99 10.48 -5.47
N ALA A 310 -1.25 11.04 -6.43
CA ALA A 310 -1.04 10.45 -7.74
C ALA A 310 -0.42 9.04 -7.66
N PHE A 311 0.57 8.85 -6.78
CA PHE A 311 1.17 7.55 -6.52
C PHE A 311 0.13 6.50 -6.08
N PHE A 312 -0.70 6.82 -5.09
CA PHE A 312 -1.71 5.87 -4.61
C PHE A 312 -2.85 5.69 -5.61
N ILE A 313 -3.25 6.74 -6.33
CA ILE A 313 -4.24 6.67 -7.41
C ILE A 313 -3.74 5.73 -8.53
N ALA A 314 -2.48 5.86 -8.96
CA ALA A 314 -1.87 4.97 -9.94
C ALA A 314 -1.80 3.52 -9.44
N ARG A 315 -1.48 3.31 -8.16
CA ARG A 315 -1.46 1.97 -7.54
C ARG A 315 -2.85 1.35 -7.44
N LEU A 316 -3.89 2.16 -7.33
CA LEU A 316 -5.30 1.71 -7.41
C LEU A 316 -5.76 1.40 -8.83
N GLY A 317 -4.86 1.47 -9.83
CA GLY A 317 -5.15 1.14 -11.21
C GLY A 317 -5.77 2.28 -12.02
N HIS A 318 -5.89 3.49 -11.46
CA HIS A 318 -6.39 4.67 -12.19
C HIS A 318 -5.25 5.36 -12.96
N GLU A 319 -5.61 6.32 -13.81
CA GLU A 319 -4.70 7.09 -14.65
C GLU A 319 -4.56 8.53 -14.14
N PRO A 320 -3.65 8.82 -13.18
CA PRO A 320 -3.47 10.18 -12.66
C PRO A 320 -2.62 11.02 -13.60
N THR A 321 -3.08 12.27 -13.82
CA THR A 321 -2.28 13.33 -14.45
C THR A 321 -2.08 14.45 -13.45
N VAL A 322 -0.84 14.76 -13.14
CA VAL A 322 -0.44 15.85 -12.23
C VAL A 322 -0.19 17.12 -13.03
N PHE A 323 -0.90 18.19 -12.71
CA PHE A 323 -0.70 19.52 -13.27
C PHE A 323 0.07 20.37 -12.26
N GLU A 324 1.29 20.78 -12.60
CA GLU A 324 2.17 21.58 -11.76
C GLU A 324 2.38 22.96 -12.37
N ALA A 325 2.22 24.00 -11.56
CA ALA A 325 2.33 25.38 -12.01
C ALA A 325 3.76 25.81 -12.34
N THR A 326 4.75 25.17 -11.68
CA THR A 326 6.18 25.47 -11.85
C THR A 326 6.82 24.50 -12.85
N PRO A 327 8.04 24.82 -13.36
CA PRO A 327 8.74 23.91 -14.29
C PRO A 327 9.11 22.55 -13.69
N ASN A 328 9.16 22.43 -12.36
CA ASN A 328 9.63 21.22 -11.68
C ASN A 328 8.69 20.81 -10.53
N ALA A 329 8.29 19.56 -10.50
CA ALA A 329 7.53 19.00 -9.37
C ALA A 329 8.40 18.84 -8.11
N GLY A 330 7.75 18.76 -6.96
CA GLY A 330 8.38 18.59 -5.64
C GLY A 330 7.91 19.60 -4.58
N GLY A 331 7.34 20.74 -5.01
CA GLY A 331 6.78 21.77 -4.10
C GLY A 331 7.77 22.16 -3.00
N LEU A 332 7.34 22.21 -1.75
CA LEU A 332 8.17 22.61 -0.61
C LEU A 332 9.40 21.71 -0.37
N LEU A 333 9.41 20.47 -0.83
CA LEU A 333 10.63 19.63 -0.78
C LEU A 333 11.74 20.24 -1.65
N ARG A 334 11.36 20.90 -2.73
CA ARG A 334 12.29 21.56 -3.66
C ARG A 334 12.69 22.96 -3.18
N THR A 335 11.75 23.69 -2.60
CA THR A 335 11.94 25.12 -2.34
C THR A 335 12.25 25.46 -0.89
N ALA A 336 11.75 24.68 0.09
CA ALA A 336 11.84 25.01 1.51
C ALA A 336 12.87 24.19 2.30
N ILE A 337 13.44 23.13 1.71
CA ILE A 337 14.43 22.29 2.40
C ILE A 337 15.81 22.62 1.88
N ALA A 338 16.73 22.93 2.80
CA ALA A 338 18.11 23.25 2.48
C ALA A 338 18.79 22.10 1.70
N ARG A 339 19.57 22.42 0.67
CA ARG A 339 20.21 21.47 -0.25
C ARG A 339 21.14 20.47 0.41
N TYR A 340 21.82 20.89 1.49
CA TYR A 340 22.70 20.00 2.25
C TYR A 340 21.91 18.90 3.01
N ARG A 341 20.64 19.15 3.34
CA ARG A 341 19.73 18.15 3.95
C ARG A 341 19.06 17.27 2.92
N LEU A 342 18.61 17.88 1.82
CA LEU A 342 17.92 17.18 0.75
C LEU A 342 18.52 17.60 -0.61
N PRO A 343 19.55 16.90 -1.11
CA PRO A 343 20.09 17.10 -2.45
C PRO A 343 19.01 16.90 -3.53
N MET A 344 19.12 17.67 -4.64
CA MET A 344 18.11 17.64 -5.70
C MET A 344 18.03 16.31 -6.44
N GLU A 345 19.15 15.66 -6.63
CA GLU A 345 19.21 14.34 -7.25
C GLU A 345 18.38 13.30 -6.46
N ILE A 346 18.34 13.41 -5.13
CA ILE A 346 17.56 12.52 -4.27
C ILE A 346 16.05 12.77 -4.43
N LEU A 347 15.65 14.05 -4.47
CA LEU A 347 14.27 14.40 -4.71
C LEU A 347 13.81 13.97 -6.11
N ASN A 348 14.64 14.24 -7.11
CA ASN A 348 14.34 13.88 -8.51
C ASN A 348 14.24 12.36 -8.69
N TRP A 349 15.05 11.58 -7.97
CA TRP A 349 14.98 10.12 -7.97
C TRP A 349 13.62 9.62 -7.48
N ASP A 350 13.16 10.09 -6.32
CA ASP A 350 11.86 9.68 -5.77
C ASP A 350 10.69 10.17 -6.63
N VAL A 351 10.75 11.41 -7.17
CA VAL A 351 9.75 11.93 -8.11
C VAL A 351 9.68 11.06 -9.36
N GLN A 352 10.84 10.70 -9.95
CA GLN A 352 10.86 9.81 -11.10
C GLN A 352 10.30 8.44 -10.78
N GLY A 353 10.57 7.89 -9.59
CA GLY A 353 9.98 6.64 -9.13
C GLY A 353 8.44 6.68 -9.05
N ILE A 354 7.87 7.85 -8.71
CA ILE A 354 6.43 8.07 -8.73
C ILE A 354 5.90 8.13 -10.17
N LEU A 355 6.61 8.77 -11.08
CA LEU A 355 6.18 8.84 -12.49
C LEU A 355 6.24 7.45 -13.16
N ASP A 356 7.23 6.65 -12.85
CA ASP A 356 7.44 5.32 -13.42
C ASP A 356 6.31 4.32 -13.10
N ILE A 357 5.48 4.59 -12.08
CA ILE A 357 4.28 3.77 -11.76
C ILE A 357 3.14 4.01 -12.77
N GLY A 358 3.25 5.02 -13.61
CA GLY A 358 2.23 5.41 -14.59
C GLY A 358 1.53 6.72 -14.23
N VAL A 359 2.21 7.62 -13.53
CA VAL A 359 1.76 8.98 -13.28
C VAL A 359 2.24 9.88 -14.41
N THR A 360 1.32 10.60 -15.06
CA THR A 360 1.65 11.63 -16.05
C THR A 360 1.88 12.96 -15.33
N LEU A 361 2.91 13.72 -15.72
CA LEU A 361 3.23 15.03 -15.17
C LEU A 361 3.21 16.09 -16.27
N GLU A 362 2.39 17.12 -16.10
CA GLU A 362 2.37 18.31 -16.92
C GLU A 362 2.83 19.52 -16.09
N THR A 363 3.98 20.06 -16.43
CA THR A 363 4.55 21.25 -15.78
C THR A 363 4.12 22.54 -16.47
N GLU A 364 4.32 23.68 -15.80
CA GLU A 364 3.92 25.02 -16.27
C GLU A 364 2.43 25.17 -16.57
N LYS A 365 1.61 24.38 -15.85
CA LYS A 365 0.15 24.34 -15.94
C LYS A 365 -0.49 24.79 -14.63
N ALA A 366 -0.95 26.03 -14.61
CA ALA A 366 -1.59 26.64 -13.44
C ALA A 366 -3.11 26.68 -13.59
N LEU A 367 -3.82 26.26 -12.53
CA LEU A 367 -5.27 26.37 -12.43
C LEU A 367 -5.71 27.85 -12.52
N GLY A 368 -6.74 28.11 -13.29
CA GLY A 368 -7.28 29.46 -13.54
C GLY A 368 -6.50 30.28 -14.57
N LYS A 369 -5.32 29.82 -15.01
CA LYS A 369 -4.51 30.45 -16.06
C LYS A 369 -4.48 29.60 -17.34
N ASN A 370 -4.13 28.33 -17.23
CA ASN A 370 -3.98 27.43 -18.37
C ASN A 370 -5.21 26.51 -18.55
N PHE A 371 -5.94 26.24 -17.48
CA PHE A 371 -7.13 25.38 -17.47
C PHE A 371 -8.05 25.74 -16.30
N THR A 372 -9.30 25.28 -16.37
CA THR A 372 -10.31 25.36 -15.30
C THR A 372 -10.73 23.95 -14.89
N ILE A 373 -11.42 23.81 -13.75
CA ILE A 373 -11.94 22.52 -13.28
C ILE A 373 -12.96 21.97 -14.30
N ASP A 374 -13.83 22.82 -14.84
CA ASP A 374 -14.82 22.41 -15.85
C ASP A 374 -14.15 21.90 -17.13
N SER A 375 -13.03 22.54 -17.54
CA SER A 375 -12.28 22.07 -18.71
C SER A 375 -11.64 20.70 -18.48
N LEU A 376 -11.24 20.35 -17.25
CA LEU A 376 -10.72 19.03 -16.93
C LEU A 376 -11.81 17.96 -17.08
N PHE A 377 -13.01 18.18 -16.54
CA PHE A 377 -14.14 17.27 -16.73
C PHE A 377 -14.51 17.13 -18.21
N SER A 378 -14.52 18.24 -18.97
CA SER A 378 -14.76 18.21 -20.41
C SER A 378 -13.71 17.44 -21.21
N ASN A 379 -12.48 17.36 -20.69
CA ASN A 379 -11.38 16.59 -21.27
C ASN A 379 -11.34 15.10 -20.79
N GLY A 380 -12.41 14.64 -20.14
CA GLY A 380 -12.60 13.24 -19.79
C GLY A 380 -11.96 12.81 -18.44
N PHE A 381 -11.57 13.75 -17.59
CA PHE A 381 -11.24 13.42 -16.21
C PHE A 381 -12.51 13.18 -15.41
N GLU A 382 -12.56 12.08 -14.65
CA GLU A 382 -13.73 11.73 -13.83
C GLU A 382 -13.68 12.33 -12.43
N SER A 383 -12.48 12.67 -11.96
CA SER A 383 -12.25 13.25 -10.63
C SER A 383 -11.10 14.24 -10.64
N VAL A 384 -11.16 15.22 -9.75
CA VAL A 384 -10.11 16.22 -9.56
C VAL A 384 -9.67 16.24 -8.10
N PHE A 385 -8.39 16.06 -7.86
CA PHE A 385 -7.75 16.18 -6.54
C PHE A 385 -6.97 17.49 -6.47
N ILE A 386 -7.32 18.37 -5.52
CA ILE A 386 -6.69 19.69 -5.38
C ILE A 386 -5.63 19.65 -4.28
N ALA A 387 -4.37 19.88 -4.66
CA ALA A 387 -3.20 19.86 -3.79
C ALA A 387 -2.27 21.06 -4.03
N THR A 388 -2.86 22.24 -4.22
CA THR A 388 -2.15 23.48 -4.57
C THR A 388 -1.23 24.03 -3.46
N GLY A 389 -1.23 23.40 -2.29
CA GLY A 389 -0.46 23.84 -1.13
C GLY A 389 -1.17 24.94 -0.33
N GLY A 390 -0.52 25.42 0.70
CA GLY A 390 -1.10 26.41 1.64
C GLY A 390 -0.06 27.41 2.13
N TRP A 391 0.99 27.60 1.37
CA TRP A 391 2.13 28.46 1.71
C TRP A 391 1.92 29.95 1.41
N ASP A 392 0.78 30.29 0.76
CA ASP A 392 0.40 31.70 0.58
C ASP A 392 0.22 32.41 1.92
N SER A 393 0.71 33.62 2.01
CA SER A 393 0.58 34.42 3.21
C SER A 393 -0.89 34.62 3.57
N ARG A 394 -1.23 34.42 4.85
CA ARG A 394 -2.57 34.77 5.37
C ARG A 394 -2.91 36.25 5.18
N GLN A 395 -1.94 37.11 4.86
CA GLN A 395 -2.11 38.52 4.57
C GLN A 395 -2.77 38.75 3.22
N VAL A 396 -2.64 37.81 2.26
CA VAL A 396 -3.28 37.89 0.93
C VAL A 396 -4.72 37.34 0.95
N ARG A 397 -5.12 36.59 1.98
CA ARG A 397 -6.42 35.87 2.02
C ARG A 397 -7.60 36.67 2.58
N LYS A 398 -7.46 37.96 2.87
CA LYS A 398 -8.62 38.76 3.24
C LYS A 398 -9.41 39.13 1.98
N SER A 399 -10.71 38.78 1.99
CA SER A 399 -11.69 38.95 0.93
C SER A 399 -12.00 40.38 0.53
N ASP A 400 -11.35 41.37 1.10
CA ASP A 400 -11.47 42.75 0.72
C ASP A 400 -10.43 43.08 -0.35
N SER A 401 -10.94 43.50 -1.48
CA SER A 401 -10.33 43.76 -2.77
C SER A 401 -9.24 44.85 -2.84
N SER A 402 -8.58 45.16 -1.75
CA SER A 402 -7.35 45.94 -1.74
C SER A 402 -6.22 45.14 -1.10
N PRO A 403 -5.10 44.90 -1.82
CA PRO A 403 -3.91 44.37 -1.18
C PRO A 403 -3.50 45.41 -0.10
N LYS A 404 -3.71 45.07 1.19
CA LYS A 404 -3.09 45.86 2.25
C LYS A 404 -1.59 45.75 1.98
N GLN A 405 -0.99 46.91 1.73
CA GLN A 405 0.46 47.02 1.57
C GLN A 405 1.13 46.26 2.70
N THR A 406 1.87 45.25 2.36
CA THR A 406 2.85 44.63 3.26
C THR A 406 3.77 45.73 3.76
N VAL A 407 4.11 45.72 5.04
CA VAL A 407 5.07 46.68 5.58
C VAL A 407 6.32 46.59 4.71
N PRO A 408 6.81 47.71 4.15
CA PRO A 408 8.00 47.71 3.31
C PRO A 408 9.18 47.00 4.03
N GLY A 409 9.89 46.13 3.33
CA GLY A 409 10.98 45.35 3.91
C GLY A 409 10.53 44.08 4.63
N THR A 410 9.23 43.72 4.60
CA THR A 410 8.74 42.47 5.18
C THR A 410 8.51 41.44 4.09
N PHE A 411 9.20 40.32 4.18
CA PHE A 411 9.13 39.20 3.23
C PHE A 411 8.63 37.92 3.91
N LEU A 412 7.97 37.06 3.16
CA LEU A 412 7.73 35.72 3.62
C LEU A 412 9.03 34.90 3.59
N LEU A 413 9.25 34.11 4.60
CA LEU A 413 10.46 33.27 4.71
C LEU A 413 10.66 32.38 3.48
N LEU A 414 9.56 31.81 2.94
CA LEU A 414 9.60 30.97 1.75
C LEU A 414 9.94 31.74 0.47
N ASP A 415 9.51 33.00 0.35
CA ASP A 415 9.85 33.84 -0.81
C ASP A 415 11.35 34.16 -0.82
N ILE A 416 11.91 34.47 0.36
CA ILE A 416 13.35 34.65 0.49
C ILE A 416 14.11 33.38 0.11
N ILE A 417 13.70 32.21 0.59
CA ILE A 417 14.36 30.95 0.25
C ILE A 417 14.31 30.68 -1.25
N ASN A 418 13.17 30.95 -1.86
CA ASN A 418 12.99 30.77 -3.32
C ASN A 418 13.89 31.70 -4.11
N SER A 419 13.91 33.00 -3.76
CA SER A 419 14.76 33.97 -4.42
C SER A 419 16.26 33.68 -4.25
N LEU A 420 16.69 33.22 -3.08
CA LEU A 420 18.07 32.80 -2.84
C LEU A 420 18.44 31.49 -3.56
N SER A 421 17.47 30.69 -3.95
CA SER A 421 17.68 29.45 -4.69
C SER A 421 17.72 29.67 -6.21
N ASP A 422 17.17 30.78 -6.70
CA ASP A 422 17.17 31.16 -8.12
C ASP A 422 18.41 31.99 -8.44
N LYS A 423 19.29 31.48 -9.32
CA LYS A 423 20.50 32.19 -9.75
C LYS A 423 20.22 33.47 -10.54
N HIS A 424 19.00 33.65 -11.00
CA HIS A 424 18.59 34.82 -11.79
C HIS A 424 17.88 35.90 -10.96
N ASP A 425 17.45 35.58 -9.74
CA ASP A 425 16.81 36.56 -8.85
C ASP A 425 17.88 37.33 -8.06
N LYS A 426 17.98 38.63 -8.37
CA LYS A 426 18.89 39.57 -7.70
C LYS A 426 18.21 40.28 -6.53
N THR A 427 17.51 39.55 -5.66
CA THR A 427 16.98 40.15 -4.45
C THR A 427 18.12 40.68 -3.60
N SER A 428 18.26 42.01 -3.50
CA SER A 428 19.22 42.62 -2.60
C SER A 428 18.70 42.49 -1.17
N LEU A 429 19.40 41.69 -0.37
CA LEU A 429 19.12 41.61 1.06
C LEU A 429 19.81 42.75 1.79
N ASP A 430 19.13 43.35 2.77
CA ASP A 430 19.74 44.33 3.66
C ASP A 430 20.82 43.71 4.57
N GLN A 431 21.68 44.54 5.12
CA GLN A 431 22.76 44.05 6.01
C GLN A 431 22.24 43.54 7.35
N ASP A 432 21.07 44.03 7.78
CA ASP A 432 20.41 43.68 9.05
C ASP A 432 19.08 42.99 8.73
N MET A 433 18.85 41.83 9.31
CA MET A 433 17.63 41.03 9.08
C MET A 433 17.07 40.50 10.40
N VAL A 434 15.75 40.55 10.52
CA VAL A 434 15.01 39.93 11.62
C VAL A 434 14.14 38.79 11.07
N ILE A 435 14.31 37.58 11.58
CA ILE A 435 13.51 36.40 11.20
C ILE A 435 12.54 36.08 12.35
N ALA A 436 11.24 36.16 12.09
CA ALA A 436 10.21 35.78 13.04
C ALA A 436 9.84 34.30 12.89
N GLY A 437 10.32 33.46 13.82
CA GLY A 437 10.07 32.00 13.85
C GLY A 437 11.22 31.24 14.46
N GLY A 438 10.95 30.24 15.33
CA GLY A 438 11.95 29.49 16.09
C GLY A 438 12.19 28.07 15.61
N GLY A 439 11.74 27.71 14.40
CA GLY A 439 11.90 26.37 13.86
C GLY A 439 13.15 26.19 12.98
N ARG A 440 13.40 24.97 12.55
CA ARG A 440 14.53 24.61 11.67
C ARG A 440 14.59 25.43 10.39
N LEU A 441 13.42 25.74 9.80
CA LEU A 441 13.35 26.55 8.57
C LEU A 441 13.93 27.96 8.79
N ALA A 442 13.63 28.60 9.93
CA ALA A 442 14.19 29.91 10.27
C ALA A 442 15.70 29.87 10.39
N LEU A 443 16.25 28.84 11.05
CA LEU A 443 17.69 28.65 11.17
C LEU A 443 18.37 28.40 9.83
N ASP A 444 17.81 27.52 9.00
CA ASP A 444 18.34 27.21 7.67
C ASP A 444 18.31 28.46 6.77
N THR A 445 17.25 29.28 6.87
CA THR A 445 17.19 30.56 6.15
C THR A 445 18.23 31.55 6.64
N ALA A 446 18.43 31.66 7.95
CA ALA A 446 19.47 32.52 8.52
C ALA A 446 20.86 32.17 7.99
N LYS A 447 21.20 30.87 7.98
CA LYS A 447 22.46 30.37 7.40
C LYS A 447 22.60 30.70 5.91
N GLN A 448 21.53 30.61 5.14
CA GLN A 448 21.51 30.99 3.72
C GLN A 448 21.71 32.49 3.53
N CYS A 449 20.97 33.32 4.27
CA CYS A 449 21.08 34.77 4.21
C CYS A 449 22.50 35.27 4.56
N LYS A 450 23.13 34.64 5.56
CA LYS A 450 24.52 34.93 5.95
C LYS A 450 25.49 34.64 4.80
N LYS A 451 25.31 33.51 4.09
CA LYS A 451 26.11 33.18 2.89
C LYS A 451 25.90 34.19 1.73
N HIS A 452 24.75 34.85 1.68
CA HIS A 452 24.44 35.88 0.69
C HIS A 452 24.78 37.30 1.15
N GLY A 453 25.54 37.45 2.23
CA GLY A 453 26.15 38.72 2.64
C GLY A 453 25.39 39.52 3.70
N VAL A 454 24.32 38.96 4.30
CA VAL A 454 23.66 39.59 5.46
C VAL A 454 24.59 39.52 6.66
N LYS A 455 24.86 40.66 7.28
CA LYS A 455 25.82 40.76 8.40
C LYS A 455 25.19 40.39 9.73
N ASN A 456 24.06 40.99 10.05
CA ASN A 456 23.39 40.80 11.32
C ASN A 456 22.05 40.11 11.14
N ILE A 457 21.86 38.94 11.74
CA ILE A 457 20.61 38.18 11.68
C ILE A 457 20.12 37.93 13.08
N THR A 458 18.92 38.42 13.39
CA THR A 458 18.24 38.20 14.67
C THR A 458 17.04 37.27 14.47
N ILE A 459 17.00 36.16 15.19
CA ILE A 459 15.85 35.25 15.19
C ILE A 459 14.98 35.50 16.41
N ILE A 460 13.70 35.86 16.18
CA ILE A 460 12.73 36.12 17.25
C ILE A 460 11.69 35.00 17.25
N TYR A 461 11.45 34.39 18.42
CA TYR A 461 10.43 33.35 18.60
C TYR A 461 9.73 33.47 19.94
N ARG A 462 8.52 32.90 20.06
CA ARG A 462 7.65 33.06 21.24
C ARG A 462 7.90 32.11 22.38
N GLN A 463 8.57 30.98 22.11
CA GLN A 463 8.85 29.93 23.08
C GLN A 463 10.12 30.20 23.85
N THR A 464 10.29 29.60 25.02
CA THR A 464 11.57 29.58 25.74
C THR A 464 12.57 28.72 24.94
N ARG A 465 13.84 28.87 25.29
CA ARG A 465 14.92 28.10 24.65
C ARG A 465 14.79 26.59 24.89
N GLU A 466 14.26 26.21 26.05
CA GLU A 466 14.02 24.80 26.43
C GLU A 466 12.86 24.19 25.69
N GLU A 467 11.86 24.99 25.29
CA GLU A 467 10.71 24.58 24.50
C GLU A 467 10.96 24.61 22.97
N SER A 468 12.16 25.04 22.58
CA SER A 468 12.52 25.09 21.15
C SER A 468 12.56 23.70 20.53
N GLN A 469 12.01 23.54 19.35
CA GLN A 469 12.08 22.32 18.55
C GLN A 469 13.46 22.08 17.90
N LEU A 470 14.41 23.00 18.12
CA LEU A 470 15.77 22.90 17.62
C LEU A 470 16.63 22.05 18.58
N ASP A 471 17.41 21.13 18.02
CA ASP A 471 18.39 20.37 18.78
C ASP A 471 19.43 21.33 19.38
N THR A 472 19.90 21.01 20.58
CA THR A 472 20.97 21.78 21.28
C THR A 472 22.23 21.92 20.41
N ARG A 473 22.50 20.95 19.54
CA ARG A 473 23.60 21.00 18.56
C ARG A 473 23.38 22.06 17.51
N ASP A 474 22.14 22.14 16.94
CA ASP A 474 21.78 23.14 15.93
C ASP A 474 21.96 24.58 16.46
N ILE A 475 21.59 24.79 17.74
CA ILE A 475 21.74 26.09 18.39
C ILE A 475 23.23 26.43 18.67
N LYS A 476 24.02 25.42 19.07
CA LYS A 476 25.47 25.61 19.28
C LYS A 476 26.19 25.91 17.96
N GLU A 477 25.85 25.17 16.90
CA GLU A 477 26.41 25.38 15.56
C GLU A 477 26.11 26.79 15.04
N ALA A 478 24.84 27.22 15.16
CA ALA A 478 24.43 28.55 14.74
C ALA A 478 25.21 29.67 15.49
N ARG A 479 25.56 29.45 16.76
CA ARG A 479 26.35 30.40 17.55
C ARG A 479 27.85 30.35 17.24
N SER A 480 28.38 29.20 16.82
CA SER A 480 29.78 29.07 16.44
C SER A 480 30.11 29.67 15.07
N GLU A 481 29.10 30.01 14.30
CA GLU A 481 29.23 30.69 13.01
C GLU A 481 29.17 32.24 13.15
N GLU A 482 29.09 32.76 14.39
CA GLU A 482 29.28 34.19 14.69
C GLU A 482 30.76 34.57 14.57
#